data_93ca433208e61a65589fcd29f4a5e41f
#
_entry.id   93ca433208e61a65589fcd29f4a5e41f
#
_cell.length_a   1.000
_cell.length_b   1.000
_cell.length_c   1.000
_cell.angle_alpha   90.00
_cell.angle_beta   90.00
_cell.angle_gamma   90.00
#
_symmetry.space_group_name_H-M   'P 1'
#
loop_
_entity.id
_entity.type
_entity.pdbx_description
1 polymer ?
#
loop_
_entity_poly.entity_id
_entity_poly.type
_entity_poly.pdbx_seq_one_letter_code
_entity_poly.pdbx_strand_id
1 'polypeptide(L)'
;LSETKAKLKMSILGDSYSTYKGYVSPDTNEYWYADTMDYKNNLHDVKQTWWWIVQEDMGWELEKNNSFSGATVCNTGYNGRDFSKRSFVTRMANIGEPDILFIFGGTNDCWAGSPPGRYQYDGWKKQDLYRFRPAFAYMINYLTKKHPKMRIVNICNSDLKGEYCISMEEICRYYKIENIQLKDIDKQHSHP
;
A
#
# COMPACT_ATOMS: atom_id res chain seq x y z
N LEU A 1 -0.02 11.25 -39.09
CA LEU A 1 0.20 10.12 -38.16
C LEU A 1 0.16 10.71 -36.76
N SER A 2 -0.94 10.48 -36.01
CA SER A 2 -1.03 10.90 -34.61
C SER A 2 -0.10 9.98 -33.79
N GLU A 3 0.95 10.54 -33.21
CA GLU A 3 1.74 9.87 -32.18
C GLU A 3 0.81 9.54 -31.02
N THR A 4 0.52 8.27 -30.84
CA THR A 4 -0.20 7.79 -29.64
C THR A 4 0.72 8.04 -28.46
N LYS A 5 0.43 9.07 -27.64
CA LYS A 5 1.17 9.36 -26.42
C LYS A 5 1.14 8.13 -25.53
N ALA A 6 2.30 7.62 -25.12
CA ALA A 6 2.39 6.46 -24.22
C ALA A 6 1.58 6.74 -22.95
N LYS A 7 0.79 5.73 -22.53
CA LYS A 7 0.03 5.82 -21.28
C LYS A 7 0.98 5.86 -20.09
N LEU A 8 0.63 6.64 -19.07
CA LEU A 8 1.35 6.60 -17.80
C LEU A 8 1.11 5.25 -17.11
N LYS A 9 2.17 4.74 -16.50
CA LYS A 9 2.15 3.46 -15.78
C LYS A 9 1.96 3.68 -14.30
N MET A 10 1.05 2.95 -13.70
CA MET A 10 0.82 2.96 -12.25
C MET A 10 1.16 1.61 -11.64
N SER A 11 1.73 1.63 -10.44
CA SER A 11 1.90 0.45 -9.60
C SER A 11 1.24 0.64 -8.24
N ILE A 12 1.00 -0.47 -7.57
CA ILE A 12 0.40 -0.51 -6.25
C ILE A 12 1.31 -1.30 -5.32
N LEU A 13 1.58 -0.75 -4.15
CA LEU A 13 2.12 -1.44 -3.00
C LEU A 13 1.05 -1.42 -1.91
N GLY A 14 0.36 -2.54 -1.70
CA GLY A 14 -0.86 -2.57 -0.93
C GLY A 14 -1.03 -3.80 -0.04
N ASP A 15 -2.15 -3.81 0.66
CA ASP A 15 -2.65 -4.93 1.47
C ASP A 15 -3.92 -5.54 0.86
N SER A 16 -4.78 -6.16 1.70
CA SER A 16 -6.02 -6.81 1.24
C SER A 16 -6.95 -5.90 0.44
N TYR A 17 -7.01 -4.59 0.77
CA TYR A 17 -7.85 -3.60 0.07
C TYR A 17 -7.52 -3.45 -1.41
N SER A 18 -6.32 -3.82 -1.82
CA SER A 18 -5.83 -3.66 -3.18
C SER A 18 -5.64 -4.97 -3.92
N THR A 19 -5.91 -6.11 -3.27
CA THR A 19 -5.78 -7.43 -3.89
C THR A 19 -6.98 -7.79 -4.76
N TYR A 20 -6.74 -8.61 -5.76
CA TYR A 20 -7.78 -9.35 -6.47
C TYR A 20 -7.15 -10.62 -7.06
N LYS A 21 -7.85 -11.74 -7.00
CA LYS A 21 -7.38 -13.04 -7.54
C LYS A 21 -6.96 -12.90 -9.00
N GLY A 22 -5.75 -13.35 -9.31
CA GLY A 22 -5.20 -13.28 -10.66
C GLY A 22 -4.58 -11.93 -11.05
N TYR A 23 -4.65 -10.91 -10.17
CA TYR A 23 -4.13 -9.56 -10.44
C TYR A 23 -3.06 -9.10 -9.45
N VAL A 24 -2.61 -9.97 -8.55
CA VAL A 24 -1.47 -9.69 -7.66
C VAL A 24 -0.17 -10.24 -8.24
N SER A 25 0.93 -9.57 -8.02
CA SER A 25 2.26 -9.96 -8.51
C SER A 25 3.31 -9.78 -7.40
N PRO A 26 4.03 -10.84 -7.03
CA PRO A 26 3.91 -12.23 -7.55
C PRO A 26 2.55 -12.87 -7.25
N ASP A 27 2.18 -13.86 -8.05
CA ASP A 27 0.91 -14.60 -7.95
C ASP A 27 0.80 -15.46 -6.68
N THR A 28 1.92 -15.64 -5.97
CA THR A 28 2.00 -16.29 -4.66
C THR A 28 1.50 -15.40 -3.51
N ASN A 29 1.29 -14.11 -3.75
CA ASN A 29 0.74 -13.21 -2.74
C ASN A 29 -0.70 -13.59 -2.41
N GLU A 30 -1.04 -13.61 -1.13
CA GLU A 30 -2.42 -13.84 -0.68
C GLU A 30 -3.34 -12.69 -1.12
N TYR A 31 -4.55 -13.03 -1.54
CA TYR A 31 -5.58 -12.07 -1.94
C TYR A 31 -6.81 -12.16 -1.04
N TRP A 32 -7.61 -11.09 -1.01
CA TRP A 32 -8.89 -11.03 -0.31
C TRP A 32 -10.07 -11.13 -1.28
N TYR A 33 -10.04 -10.38 -2.37
CA TYR A 33 -11.14 -10.32 -3.33
C TYR A 33 -10.96 -11.33 -4.46
N ALA A 34 -12.09 -11.87 -4.90
CA ALA A 34 -12.18 -12.81 -6.03
C ALA A 34 -13.56 -12.69 -6.70
N ASP A 35 -13.71 -13.32 -7.85
CA ASP A 35 -14.96 -13.44 -8.60
C ASP A 35 -16.00 -14.37 -7.95
N THR A 36 -15.68 -14.99 -6.83
CA THR A 36 -16.59 -15.86 -6.08
C THR A 36 -17.62 -15.03 -5.33
N MET A 37 -18.89 -15.49 -5.41
CA MET A 37 -19.98 -14.94 -4.59
C MET A 37 -19.75 -15.33 -3.13
N ASP A 38 -19.12 -14.43 -2.39
CA ASP A 38 -18.80 -14.59 -0.99
C ASP A 38 -19.58 -13.56 -0.17
N TYR A 39 -20.18 -13.99 0.94
CA TYR A 39 -20.90 -13.09 1.86
C TYR A 39 -19.98 -12.08 2.57
N LYS A 40 -18.66 -12.24 2.43
CA LYS A 40 -17.68 -11.39 3.12
C LYS A 40 -17.52 -10.00 2.51
N ASN A 41 -17.89 -9.84 1.25
CA ASN A 41 -17.77 -8.55 0.58
C ASN A 41 -18.66 -8.48 -0.67
N ASN A 42 -18.84 -7.27 -1.21
CA ASN A 42 -19.66 -7.00 -2.39
C ASN A 42 -18.82 -6.84 -3.67
N LEU A 43 -17.52 -7.12 -3.63
CA LEU A 43 -16.60 -6.90 -4.72
C LEU A 43 -16.30 -8.23 -5.41
N HIS A 44 -17.01 -8.52 -6.50
CA HIS A 44 -16.98 -9.79 -7.24
C HIS A 44 -16.41 -9.66 -8.65
N ASP A 45 -16.10 -8.45 -9.09
CA ASP A 45 -15.49 -8.15 -10.38
C ASP A 45 -14.28 -7.25 -10.16
N VAL A 46 -13.17 -7.56 -10.82
CA VAL A 46 -11.96 -6.76 -10.75
C VAL A 46 -12.20 -5.29 -11.08
N LYS A 47 -13.16 -5.01 -11.96
CA LYS A 47 -13.56 -3.65 -12.34
C LYS A 47 -14.17 -2.84 -11.20
N GLN A 48 -14.56 -3.48 -10.11
CA GLN A 48 -15.04 -2.83 -8.90
C GLN A 48 -13.92 -2.41 -7.95
N THR A 49 -12.67 -2.85 -8.20
CA THR A 49 -11.55 -2.45 -7.37
C THR A 49 -11.23 -0.97 -7.56
N TRP A 50 -10.80 -0.31 -6.47
CA TRP A 50 -10.47 1.11 -6.51
C TRP A 50 -9.40 1.44 -7.57
N TRP A 51 -8.39 0.59 -7.71
CA TRP A 51 -7.29 0.80 -8.64
C TRP A 51 -7.68 0.55 -10.10
N TRP A 52 -8.63 -0.36 -10.34
CA TRP A 52 -9.18 -0.52 -11.70
C TRP A 52 -9.93 0.73 -12.13
N ILE A 53 -10.78 1.25 -11.24
CA ILE A 53 -11.54 2.49 -11.50
C ILE A 53 -10.57 3.65 -11.77
N VAL A 54 -9.53 3.80 -10.96
CA VAL A 54 -8.53 4.86 -11.16
C VAL A 54 -7.83 4.72 -12.52
N GLN A 55 -7.36 3.51 -12.88
CA GLN A 55 -6.69 3.34 -14.17
C GLN A 55 -7.59 3.65 -15.37
N GLU A 56 -8.88 3.26 -15.32
CA GLU A 56 -9.84 3.54 -16.37
C GLU A 56 -10.14 5.05 -16.47
N ASP A 57 -10.46 5.69 -15.35
CA ASP A 57 -10.80 7.12 -15.32
C ASP A 57 -9.63 8.01 -15.74
N MET A 58 -8.42 7.63 -15.39
CA MET A 58 -7.21 8.38 -15.72
C MET A 58 -6.59 8.00 -17.06
N GLY A 59 -7.04 6.91 -17.67
CA GLY A 59 -6.45 6.38 -18.89
C GLY A 59 -5.01 5.88 -18.69
N TRP A 60 -4.68 5.41 -17.48
CA TRP A 60 -3.39 4.86 -17.13
C TRP A 60 -3.33 3.35 -17.37
N GLU A 61 -2.14 2.79 -17.24
CA GLU A 61 -1.89 1.35 -17.38
C GLU A 61 -1.31 0.79 -16.09
N LEU A 62 -1.83 -0.35 -15.64
CA LEU A 62 -1.29 -1.04 -14.48
C LEU A 62 0.04 -1.72 -14.85
N GLU A 63 1.14 -1.24 -14.26
CA GLU A 63 2.46 -1.86 -14.38
C GLU A 63 2.59 -3.08 -13.46
N LYS A 64 2.28 -2.90 -12.17
CA LYS A 64 2.34 -3.97 -11.18
C LYS A 64 1.45 -3.70 -9.98
N ASN A 65 0.72 -4.71 -9.55
CA ASN A 65 0.00 -4.71 -8.29
C ASN A 65 0.71 -5.65 -7.30
N ASN A 66 1.63 -5.13 -6.50
CA ASN A 66 2.28 -5.89 -5.44
C ASN A 66 1.53 -5.68 -4.12
N SER A 67 0.33 -6.22 -4.05
CA SER A 67 -0.48 -6.24 -2.84
C SER A 67 -0.50 -7.63 -2.22
N PHE A 68 -0.61 -7.69 -0.89
CA PHE A 68 -0.60 -8.92 -0.12
C PHE A 68 -1.59 -8.81 1.04
N SER A 69 -2.60 -9.67 1.07
CA SER A 69 -3.63 -9.66 2.11
C SER A 69 -3.03 -9.85 3.51
N GLY A 70 -3.46 -9.04 4.46
CA GLY A 70 -2.98 -9.08 5.84
C GLY A 70 -1.60 -8.47 6.08
N ALA A 71 -0.96 -7.92 5.04
CA ALA A 71 0.39 -7.37 5.16
C ALA A 71 0.42 -6.07 5.97
N THR A 72 1.41 -5.97 6.84
CA THR A 72 1.78 -4.76 7.57
C THR A 72 2.88 -3.98 6.83
N VAL A 73 2.98 -2.69 7.07
CA VAL A 73 4.12 -1.89 6.56
C VAL A 73 5.40 -2.35 7.23
N CYS A 74 5.42 -2.40 8.56
CA CYS A 74 6.56 -2.91 9.32
C CYS A 74 6.55 -4.44 9.40
N ASN A 75 7.64 -5.01 9.91
CA ASN A 75 7.83 -6.46 10.03
C ASN A 75 7.09 -7.09 11.21
N THR A 76 6.43 -6.31 12.06
CA THR A 76 5.63 -6.82 13.19
C THR A 76 4.16 -6.89 12.79
N GLY A 77 3.62 -8.09 12.74
CA GLY A 77 2.22 -8.34 12.43
C GLY A 77 1.36 -8.73 13.63
N TYR A 78 0.23 -9.37 13.34
CA TYR A 78 -0.75 -9.79 14.34
C TYR A 78 -0.13 -10.69 15.41
N ASN A 79 -0.50 -10.44 16.67
CA ASN A 79 0.04 -11.14 17.84
C ASN A 79 1.58 -11.06 17.98
N GLY A 80 2.18 -9.98 17.50
CA GLY A 80 3.63 -9.76 17.53
C GLY A 80 4.43 -10.70 16.63
N ARG A 81 3.79 -11.40 15.69
CA ARG A 81 4.47 -12.32 14.78
C ARG A 81 5.36 -11.57 13.80
N ASP A 82 6.40 -12.25 13.35
CA ASP A 82 7.26 -11.76 12.26
C ASP A 82 6.52 -11.84 10.92
N PHE A 83 6.19 -10.68 10.36
CA PHE A 83 5.57 -10.52 9.03
C PHE A 83 6.58 -10.07 7.95
N SER A 84 7.87 -10.19 8.22
CA SER A 84 8.91 -9.77 7.26
C SER A 84 8.82 -10.41 5.88
N LYS A 85 8.19 -11.58 5.76
CA LYS A 85 7.97 -12.25 4.47
C LYS A 85 6.88 -11.58 3.61
N ARG A 86 6.01 -10.77 4.21
CA ARG A 86 4.88 -10.11 3.52
C ARG A 86 4.84 -8.61 3.69
N SER A 87 5.65 -8.03 4.57
CA SER A 87 5.64 -6.61 4.87
C SER A 87 5.92 -5.73 3.66
N PHE A 88 5.44 -4.48 3.70
CA PHE A 88 5.70 -3.51 2.63
C PHE A 88 7.18 -3.21 2.50
N VAL A 89 7.91 -3.07 3.61
CA VAL A 89 9.36 -2.80 3.59
C VAL A 89 10.17 -3.91 2.91
N THR A 90 9.67 -5.13 2.88
CA THR A 90 10.31 -6.25 2.17
C THR A 90 9.92 -6.27 0.68
N ARG A 91 8.68 -5.88 0.35
CA ARG A 91 8.15 -5.95 -1.02
C ARG A 91 8.39 -4.69 -1.85
N MET A 92 8.74 -3.56 -1.22
CA MET A 92 8.86 -2.25 -1.86
C MET A 92 9.80 -2.19 -3.06
N ALA A 93 10.77 -3.09 -3.16
CA ALA A 93 11.68 -3.14 -4.31
C ALA A 93 11.05 -3.77 -5.56
N ASN A 94 9.95 -4.50 -5.41
CA ASN A 94 9.30 -5.24 -6.48
C ASN A 94 8.01 -4.56 -6.95
N ILE A 95 8.15 -3.35 -7.47
CA ILE A 95 7.03 -2.50 -7.96
C ILE A 95 7.09 -2.24 -9.47
N GLY A 96 8.04 -2.84 -10.20
CA GLY A 96 8.29 -2.51 -11.59
C GLY A 96 8.90 -1.11 -11.75
N GLU A 97 8.64 -0.49 -12.91
CA GLU A 97 9.12 0.85 -13.24
C GLU A 97 7.92 1.78 -13.56
N PRO A 98 7.10 2.10 -12.56
CA PRO A 98 5.94 2.94 -12.77
C PRO A 98 6.29 4.43 -12.82
N ASP A 99 5.42 5.23 -13.45
CA ASP A 99 5.43 6.68 -13.35
C ASP A 99 4.79 7.15 -12.02
N ILE A 100 3.82 6.37 -11.54
CA ILE A 100 3.05 6.67 -10.32
C ILE A 100 2.96 5.42 -9.46
N LEU A 101 3.30 5.54 -8.18
CA LEU A 101 3.12 4.50 -7.18
C LEU A 101 2.05 4.90 -6.17
N PHE A 102 1.04 4.06 -6.01
CA PHE A 102 0.12 4.14 -4.89
C PHE A 102 0.58 3.21 -3.77
N ILE A 103 0.67 3.75 -2.56
CA ILE A 103 0.91 3.00 -1.33
C ILE A 103 -0.39 3.02 -0.54
N PHE A 104 -0.99 1.87 -0.33
CA PHE A 104 -2.21 1.75 0.47
C PHE A 104 -2.01 0.68 1.55
N GLY A 105 -1.56 1.13 2.72
CA GLY A 105 -1.21 0.27 3.85
C GLY A 105 -1.36 0.97 5.20
N GLY A 106 -0.84 0.33 6.24
CA GLY A 106 -0.95 0.80 7.62
C GLY A 106 -2.22 0.32 8.34
N THR A 107 -3.22 -0.17 7.61
CA THR A 107 -4.44 -0.72 8.20
C THR A 107 -4.13 -1.91 9.09
N ASN A 108 -3.36 -2.88 8.60
CA ASN A 108 -2.98 -4.06 9.36
C ASN A 108 -2.03 -3.72 10.52
N ASP A 109 -1.14 -2.75 10.37
CA ASP A 109 -0.32 -2.25 11.47
C ASP A 109 -1.18 -1.72 12.61
N CYS A 110 -2.18 -0.92 12.29
CA CYS A 110 -3.14 -0.37 13.25
C CYS A 110 -3.95 -1.49 13.94
N TRP A 111 -4.51 -2.41 13.18
CA TRP A 111 -5.34 -3.50 13.72
C TRP A 111 -4.54 -4.52 14.51
N ALA A 112 -3.31 -4.81 14.08
CA ALA A 112 -2.40 -5.69 14.80
C ALA A 112 -1.81 -5.06 16.06
N GLY A 113 -1.88 -3.72 16.19
CA GLY A 113 -1.20 -2.99 17.25
C GLY A 113 0.31 -3.04 17.10
N SER A 114 0.82 -2.99 15.87
CA SER A 114 2.25 -2.96 15.60
C SER A 114 2.89 -1.77 16.32
N PRO A 115 4.07 -1.93 16.97
CA PRO A 115 4.66 -0.84 17.75
C PRO A 115 4.89 0.40 16.88
N PRO A 116 4.41 1.59 17.27
CA PRO A 116 4.59 2.80 16.48
C PRO A 116 6.06 3.19 16.30
N GLY A 117 6.88 3.05 17.33
CA GLY A 117 8.28 3.47 17.32
C GLY A 117 8.44 4.99 17.29
N ARG A 118 9.68 5.44 17.20
CA ARG A 118 10.03 6.86 17.05
C ARG A 118 10.01 7.29 15.59
N TYR A 119 9.87 8.56 15.32
CA TYR A 119 10.19 9.12 14.01
C TYR A 119 11.69 8.96 13.75
N GLN A 120 12.04 8.37 12.62
CA GLN A 120 13.44 8.09 12.26
C GLN A 120 13.59 8.25 10.75
N TYR A 121 14.55 9.08 10.33
CA TYR A 121 14.75 9.46 8.93
C TYR A 121 16.13 9.08 8.39
N ASP A 122 16.97 8.47 9.22
CA ASP A 122 18.29 7.93 8.83
C ASP A 122 18.75 6.85 9.80
N GLY A 123 19.90 6.23 9.50
CA GLY A 123 20.58 5.31 10.41
C GLY A 123 19.77 4.08 10.80
N TRP A 124 18.83 3.62 9.96
CA TRP A 124 18.01 2.45 10.25
C TRP A 124 18.85 1.19 10.41
N LYS A 125 18.52 0.43 11.44
CA LYS A 125 19.00 -0.93 11.68
C LYS A 125 17.86 -1.91 11.41
N LYS A 126 18.18 -3.17 11.21
CA LYS A 126 17.19 -4.22 10.92
C LYS A 126 16.03 -4.26 11.92
N GLN A 127 16.31 -4.09 13.21
CA GLN A 127 15.30 -4.10 14.26
C GLN A 127 14.35 -2.89 14.21
N ASP A 128 14.77 -1.76 13.61
CA ASP A 128 13.92 -0.57 13.48
C ASP A 128 12.74 -0.85 12.54
N LEU A 129 12.92 -1.74 11.57
CA LEU A 129 11.89 -2.10 10.60
C LEU A 129 10.76 -2.96 11.19
N TYR A 130 10.87 -3.34 12.46
CA TYR A 130 9.80 -3.98 13.25
C TYR A 130 8.89 -2.96 13.95
N ARG A 131 9.07 -1.66 13.70
CA ARG A 131 8.27 -0.56 14.24
C ARG A 131 7.70 0.27 13.10
N PHE A 132 6.46 0.74 13.25
CA PHE A 132 5.71 1.35 12.14
C PHE A 132 6.38 2.62 11.58
N ARG A 133 6.66 3.61 12.44
CA ARG A 133 7.24 4.89 11.97
C ARG A 133 8.60 4.73 11.30
N PRO A 134 9.57 4.01 11.90
CA PRO A 134 10.85 3.76 11.23
C PRO A 134 10.70 3.00 9.91
N ALA A 135 9.85 1.99 9.87
CA ALA A 135 9.60 1.19 8.67
C ALA A 135 8.97 2.01 7.55
N PHE A 136 7.94 2.80 7.88
CA PHE A 136 7.27 3.65 6.90
C PHE A 136 8.23 4.70 6.33
N ALA A 137 9.01 5.38 7.18
CA ALA A 137 10.01 6.35 6.73
C ALA A 137 11.12 5.70 5.88
N TYR A 138 11.59 4.52 6.28
CA TYR A 138 12.56 3.74 5.50
C TYR A 138 12.05 3.40 4.10
N MET A 139 10.81 2.94 4.02
CA MET A 139 10.15 2.62 2.74
C MET A 139 10.09 3.85 1.82
N ILE A 140 9.60 4.99 2.33
CA ILE A 140 9.51 6.22 1.53
C ILE A 140 10.89 6.71 1.11
N ASN A 141 11.87 6.69 2.02
CA ASN A 141 13.25 7.07 1.70
C ASN A 141 13.85 6.19 0.60
N TYR A 142 13.64 4.87 0.68
CA TYR A 142 14.10 3.94 -0.35
C TYR A 142 13.47 4.26 -1.71
N LEU A 143 12.15 4.38 -1.75
CA LEU A 143 11.38 4.60 -2.99
C LEU A 143 11.73 5.93 -3.66
N THR A 144 11.83 7.00 -2.89
CA THR A 144 12.19 8.33 -3.42
C THR A 144 13.62 8.39 -3.96
N LYS A 145 14.55 7.68 -3.34
CA LYS A 145 15.94 7.61 -3.81
C LYS A 145 16.09 6.69 -5.02
N LYS A 146 15.41 5.56 -5.02
CA LYS A 146 15.49 4.58 -6.11
C LYS A 146 14.79 5.06 -7.37
N HIS A 147 13.68 5.77 -7.22
CA HIS A 147 12.81 6.25 -8.31
C HIS A 147 12.57 7.76 -8.17
N PRO A 148 13.59 8.61 -8.41
CA PRO A 148 13.50 10.06 -8.11
C PRO A 148 12.49 10.81 -8.96
N LYS A 149 12.05 10.25 -10.09
CA LYS A 149 11.03 10.84 -10.97
C LYS A 149 9.63 10.27 -10.76
N MET A 150 9.51 9.20 -9.99
CA MET A 150 8.23 8.55 -9.74
C MET A 150 7.39 9.42 -8.78
N ARG A 151 6.14 9.65 -9.15
CA ARG A 151 5.15 10.23 -8.23
C ARG A 151 4.72 9.17 -7.23
N ILE A 152 4.73 9.50 -5.95
CA ILE A 152 4.26 8.61 -4.88
C ILE A 152 3.02 9.24 -4.25
N VAL A 153 1.97 8.45 -4.13
CA VAL A 153 0.72 8.82 -3.46
C VAL A 153 0.45 7.80 -2.35
N ASN A 154 0.50 8.23 -1.11
CA ASN A 154 0.08 7.42 0.02
C ASN A 154 -1.41 7.58 0.27
N ILE A 155 -2.10 6.47 0.53
CA ILE A 155 -3.52 6.44 0.89
C ILE A 155 -3.63 5.95 2.33
N CYS A 156 -4.14 6.81 3.22
CA CYS A 156 -4.45 6.46 4.60
C CYS A 156 -5.94 6.07 4.69
N ASN A 157 -6.20 4.85 5.17
CA ASN A 157 -7.55 4.35 5.33
C ASN A 157 -8.35 5.13 6.38
N SER A 158 -9.68 5.08 6.29
CA SER A 158 -10.57 5.63 7.32
C SER A 158 -10.52 4.78 8.61
N ASP A 159 -10.95 5.37 9.73
CA ASP A 159 -11.16 4.70 11.02
C ASP A 159 -9.91 4.03 11.64
N LEU A 160 -8.73 4.45 11.25
CA LEU A 160 -7.50 4.04 11.91
C LEU A 160 -7.26 4.87 13.17
N LYS A 161 -6.56 4.29 14.15
CA LYS A 161 -6.09 5.05 15.32
C LYS A 161 -5.25 6.22 14.88
N GLY A 162 -5.50 7.40 15.49
CA GLY A 162 -4.89 8.67 15.07
C GLY A 162 -3.37 8.64 14.97
N GLU A 163 -2.68 7.88 15.84
CA GLU A 163 -1.22 7.80 15.80
C GLU A 163 -0.65 7.24 14.50
N TYR A 164 -1.36 6.32 13.82
CA TYR A 164 -0.94 5.77 12.52
C TYR A 164 -1.18 6.78 11.40
N CYS A 165 -2.37 7.40 11.37
CA CYS A 165 -2.69 8.42 10.37
C CYS A 165 -1.77 9.65 10.49
N ILE A 166 -1.56 10.15 11.72
CA ILE A 166 -0.65 11.27 11.98
C ILE A 166 0.78 10.91 11.58
N SER A 167 1.22 9.68 11.87
CA SER A 167 2.57 9.23 11.49
C SER A 167 2.75 9.23 9.97
N MET A 168 1.77 8.72 9.22
CA MET A 168 1.82 8.74 7.75
C MET A 168 1.83 10.16 7.22
N GLU A 169 0.98 11.04 7.74
CA GLU A 169 0.93 12.45 7.35
C GLU A 169 2.27 13.16 7.59
N GLU A 170 2.84 13.02 8.78
CA GLU A 170 4.12 13.65 9.15
C GLU A 170 5.29 13.16 8.28
N ILE A 171 5.37 11.84 8.05
CA ILE A 171 6.43 11.25 7.23
C ILE A 171 6.26 11.64 5.76
N CYS A 172 5.04 11.61 5.23
CA CYS A 172 4.77 12.07 3.87
C CYS A 172 5.13 13.55 3.69
N ARG A 173 4.81 14.40 4.68
CA ARG A 173 5.19 15.81 4.67
C ARG A 173 6.72 15.99 4.66
N TYR A 174 7.45 15.22 5.46
CA TYR A 174 8.91 15.26 5.48
C TYR A 174 9.52 14.96 4.11
N TYR A 175 9.01 13.95 3.42
CA TYR A 175 9.48 13.56 2.08
C TYR A 175 8.80 14.31 0.93
N LYS A 176 7.86 15.22 1.22
CA LYS A 176 7.10 15.99 0.22
C LYS A 176 6.35 15.13 -0.78
N ILE A 177 5.77 14.03 -0.32
CA ILE A 177 4.89 13.17 -1.11
C ILE A 177 3.43 13.40 -0.73
N GLU A 178 2.53 13.06 -1.65
CA GLU A 178 1.11 13.20 -1.43
C GLU A 178 0.59 12.19 -0.41
N ASN A 179 -0.33 12.64 0.47
CA ASN A 179 -1.04 11.79 1.41
C ASN A 179 -2.54 12.05 1.30
N ILE A 180 -3.29 11.03 0.93
CA ILE A 180 -4.75 11.09 0.83
C ILE A 180 -5.34 10.42 2.06
N GLN A 181 -6.07 11.19 2.86
CA GLN A 181 -6.83 10.66 4.00
C GLN A 181 -8.24 10.30 3.55
N LEU A 182 -8.58 9.02 3.56
CA LEU A 182 -9.94 8.57 3.31
C LEU A 182 -10.83 8.83 4.53
N LYS A 183 -12.12 9.12 4.26
CA LYS A 183 -13.13 9.37 5.30
C LYS A 183 -14.39 8.60 4.95
N ASP A 184 -15.06 8.11 5.99
CA ASP A 184 -16.42 7.53 5.92
C ASP A 184 -16.60 6.47 4.81
N ILE A 185 -15.63 5.58 4.66
CA ILE A 185 -15.73 4.47 3.70
C ILE A 185 -16.72 3.45 4.25
N ASP A 186 -17.74 3.10 3.45
CA ASP A 186 -18.58 1.95 3.71
C ASP A 186 -17.77 0.66 3.69
N LYS A 187 -17.91 -0.16 4.73
CA LYS A 187 -17.17 -1.41 4.88
C LYS A 187 -18.09 -2.55 5.26
N GLN A 188 -17.92 -3.68 4.59
CA GLN A 188 -18.48 -4.95 4.96
C GLN A 188 -17.37 -5.88 5.44
N HIS A 189 -17.49 -6.46 6.65
CA HIS A 189 -16.43 -7.29 7.23
C HIS A 189 -15.04 -6.64 7.16
N SER A 190 -14.94 -5.36 7.56
CA SER A 190 -13.73 -4.53 7.57
C SER A 190 -13.20 -4.09 6.20
N HIS A 191 -13.84 -4.48 5.11
CA HIS A 191 -13.44 -4.13 3.75
C HIS A 191 -14.56 -3.37 3.02
N PRO A 192 -14.20 -2.48 2.07
CA PRO A 192 -15.16 -1.85 1.18
C PRO A 192 -15.92 -2.86 0.34
#